data_fba7baa9c3b6c0ca2ebc8c41bbda9053
#
_entry.id   fba7baa9c3b6c0ca2ebc8c41bbda9053
#
_cell.length_a   1.000
_cell.length_b   1.000
_cell.length_c   1.000
_cell.angle_alpha   90.00
_cell.angle_beta   90.00
_cell.angle_gamma   90.00
#
_symmetry.space_group_name_H-M   'P 1'
#
loop_
_entity.id
_entity.type
_entity.pdbx_description
1 polymer ?
#
loop_
_entity_poly.entity_id
_entity_poly.type
_entity_poly.pdbx_seq_one_letter_code
_entity_poly.pdbx_strand_id
1 'polypeptide(L)'
;AEILDNGNSPVSEVGFIVSDSIRFEIPIRLMANIEQNIFFSASLSDLAPNRNYFFRAYAINQSGESFSSIKKFKTETPPSWHGNSVEMEAGWIASEWFGSFLPLENDWIYHQELGWAYTIPDGNDGIWIWTQEYNWQWTRPDVWPFLYRDQTANWLYFIKRINGQPIFYDYSELDYLISPAIVP
;
A
#
# COMPACT_ATOMS: atom_id res chain seq x y z
N ALA A 1 -14.41 21.39 9.11
CA ALA A 1 -14.51 22.82 8.80
C ALA A 1 -15.66 23.43 9.59
N GLU A 2 -15.74 24.76 9.62
CA GLU A 2 -16.72 25.52 10.36
C GLU A 2 -17.24 26.67 9.50
N ILE A 3 -18.56 26.93 9.57
CA ILE A 3 -19.19 28.10 8.94
C ILE A 3 -19.12 29.27 9.92
N LEU A 4 -18.28 30.25 9.62
CA LEU A 4 -18.09 31.43 10.49
C LEU A 4 -19.16 32.52 10.25
N ASP A 5 -19.64 32.63 9.02
CA ASP A 5 -20.65 33.60 8.61
C ASP A 5 -21.46 32.99 7.45
N ASN A 6 -22.77 33.05 7.51
CA ASN A 6 -23.67 32.56 6.46
C ASN A 6 -24.12 33.65 5.48
N GLY A 7 -23.64 34.89 5.64
CA GLY A 7 -24.01 36.01 4.77
C GLY A 7 -25.48 36.41 4.85
N ASN A 8 -26.14 36.20 6.00
CA ASN A 8 -27.58 36.40 6.23
C ASN A 8 -28.46 35.56 5.30
N SER A 9 -27.97 34.43 4.78
CA SER A 9 -28.72 33.54 3.93
C SER A 9 -28.43 32.08 4.33
N PRO A 10 -29.44 31.20 4.39
CA PRO A 10 -29.27 29.82 4.74
C PRO A 10 -28.27 29.13 3.79
N VAL A 11 -27.30 28.40 4.37
CA VAL A 11 -26.34 27.60 3.61
C VAL A 11 -27.06 26.35 3.09
N SER A 12 -27.03 26.13 1.78
CA SER A 12 -27.69 25.02 1.10
C SER A 12 -26.77 23.81 0.87
N GLU A 13 -25.46 24.04 0.74
CA GLU A 13 -24.47 22.99 0.51
C GLU A 13 -23.13 23.35 1.14
N VAL A 14 -22.45 22.37 1.69
CA VAL A 14 -21.07 22.49 2.18
C VAL A 14 -20.25 21.28 1.75
N GLY A 15 -18.93 21.45 1.74
CA GLY A 15 -18.03 20.35 1.45
C GLY A 15 -16.59 20.77 1.29
N PHE A 16 -15.85 19.92 0.60
CA PHE A 16 -14.43 20.12 0.33
C PHE A 16 -14.13 19.91 -1.14
N ILE A 17 -13.15 20.65 -1.63
CA ILE A 17 -12.53 20.41 -2.92
C ILE A 17 -11.08 20.01 -2.66
N VAL A 18 -10.67 18.87 -3.24
CA VAL A 18 -9.34 18.29 -3.09
C VAL A 18 -8.72 18.07 -4.46
N SER A 19 -7.44 18.36 -4.62
CA SER A 19 -6.69 18.13 -5.86
C SER A 19 -5.21 17.89 -5.56
N ASP A 20 -4.52 17.18 -6.43
CA ASP A 20 -3.05 17.07 -6.44
C ASP A 20 -2.36 18.32 -7.04
N SER A 21 -3.13 19.23 -7.63
CA SER A 21 -2.68 20.53 -8.14
C SER A 21 -3.23 21.68 -7.29
N ILE A 22 -2.35 22.65 -6.95
CA ILE A 22 -2.75 23.90 -6.26
C ILE A 22 -3.73 24.73 -7.10
N ARG A 23 -3.79 24.50 -8.42
CA ARG A 23 -4.71 25.20 -9.34
C ARG A 23 -6.08 24.56 -9.39
N PHE A 24 -6.27 23.38 -8.77
CA PHE A 24 -7.54 22.65 -8.79
C PHE A 24 -8.08 22.39 -10.21
N GLU A 25 -7.19 21.98 -11.12
CA GLU A 25 -7.53 21.75 -12.53
C GLU A 25 -8.53 20.57 -12.69
N ILE A 26 -8.33 19.50 -11.92
CA ILE A 26 -9.25 18.34 -11.88
C ILE A 26 -9.52 18.00 -10.40
N PRO A 27 -10.40 18.73 -9.73
CA PRO A 27 -10.65 18.53 -8.31
C PRO A 27 -11.64 17.40 -8.05
N ILE A 28 -11.41 16.69 -6.95
CA ILE A 28 -12.41 15.84 -6.31
C ILE A 28 -13.31 16.76 -5.47
N ARG A 29 -14.63 16.75 -5.71
CA ARG A 29 -15.61 17.49 -4.90
C ARG A 29 -16.29 16.53 -3.94
N LEU A 30 -16.22 16.82 -2.65
CA LEU A 30 -16.79 16.04 -1.57
C LEU A 30 -17.90 16.86 -0.91
N MET A 31 -19.13 16.41 -1.03
CA MET A 31 -20.23 16.98 -0.25
C MET A 31 -20.17 16.50 1.18
N ALA A 32 -20.53 17.36 2.13
CA ALA A 32 -20.57 17.04 3.55
C ALA A 32 -21.92 17.43 4.17
N ASN A 33 -22.26 16.78 5.27
CA ASN A 33 -23.43 17.16 6.05
C ASN A 33 -23.03 18.19 7.11
N ILE A 34 -23.89 19.17 7.35
CA ILE A 34 -23.69 20.15 8.43
C ILE A 34 -24.04 19.49 9.75
N GLU A 35 -23.07 19.47 10.67
CA GLU A 35 -23.19 18.96 12.03
C GLU A 35 -23.29 20.15 13.01
N GLN A 36 -24.14 20.05 14.03
CA GLN A 36 -24.32 21.09 15.05
C GLN A 36 -24.49 22.50 14.47
N ASN A 37 -25.18 22.61 13.33
CA ASN A 37 -25.53 23.85 12.61
C ASN A 37 -24.35 24.62 11.95
N ILE A 38 -23.09 24.32 12.25
CA ILE A 38 -21.94 25.08 11.74
C ILE A 38 -20.74 24.22 11.34
N PHE A 39 -20.60 23.02 11.92
CA PHE A 39 -19.45 22.15 11.63
C PHE A 39 -19.78 21.16 10.49
N PHE A 40 -18.79 20.80 9.72
CA PHE A 40 -18.88 19.74 8.71
C PHE A 40 -17.54 19.05 8.49
N SER A 41 -17.62 17.77 8.16
CA SER A 41 -16.49 16.91 7.88
C SER A 41 -16.78 16.03 6.66
N ALA A 42 -15.72 15.54 6.03
CA ALA A 42 -15.82 14.54 4.97
C ALA A 42 -14.61 13.60 5.07
N SER A 43 -14.84 12.34 4.74
CA SER A 43 -13.81 11.34 4.61
C SER A 43 -13.38 11.22 3.14
N LEU A 44 -12.10 11.05 2.92
CA LEU A 44 -11.51 10.88 1.61
C LEU A 44 -10.61 9.64 1.65
N SER A 45 -10.86 8.68 0.76
CA SER A 45 -10.08 7.46 0.57
C SER A 45 -9.41 7.46 -0.82
N ASP A 46 -8.65 6.42 -1.08
CA ASP A 46 -8.05 6.10 -2.38
C ASP A 46 -7.11 7.17 -2.95
N LEU A 47 -6.45 7.89 -2.06
CA LEU A 47 -5.40 8.83 -2.43
C LEU A 47 -4.09 8.08 -2.72
N ALA A 48 -3.37 8.52 -3.75
CA ALA A 48 -2.04 7.99 -4.03
C ALA A 48 -1.08 8.27 -2.86
N PRO A 49 -0.26 7.31 -2.45
CA PRO A 49 0.69 7.47 -1.35
C PRO A 49 1.82 8.43 -1.70
N ASN A 50 2.49 8.96 -0.67
CA ASN A 50 3.63 9.87 -0.77
C ASN A 50 3.39 11.09 -1.67
N ARG A 51 2.14 11.56 -1.80
CA ARG A 51 1.73 12.67 -2.65
C ARG A 51 1.26 13.88 -1.86
N ASN A 52 1.54 15.07 -2.38
CA ASN A 52 0.95 16.30 -1.86
C ASN A 52 -0.44 16.50 -2.46
N TYR A 53 -1.39 16.83 -1.58
CA TYR A 53 -2.73 17.23 -1.96
C TYR A 53 -3.04 18.61 -1.38
N PHE A 54 -3.83 19.38 -2.13
CA PHE A 54 -4.32 20.68 -1.75
C PHE A 54 -5.83 20.59 -1.55
N PHE A 55 -6.33 21.25 -0.55
CA PHE A 55 -7.76 21.26 -0.27
C PHE A 55 -8.24 22.60 0.26
N ARG A 56 -9.51 22.86 0.07
CA ARG A 56 -10.24 23.97 0.67
C ARG A 56 -11.69 23.56 0.93
N ALA A 57 -12.28 24.11 1.97
CA ALA A 57 -13.71 23.98 2.22
C ALA A 57 -14.49 24.94 1.31
N TYR A 58 -15.73 24.57 0.99
CA TYR A 58 -16.67 25.44 0.29
C TYR A 58 -18.02 25.44 1.02
N ALA A 59 -18.75 26.53 0.85
CA ALA A 59 -20.14 26.67 1.26
C ALA A 59 -20.93 27.43 0.18
N ILE A 60 -22.18 27.02 -0.05
CA ILE A 60 -23.07 27.62 -1.05
C ILE A 60 -24.32 28.12 -0.35
N ASN A 61 -24.75 29.35 -0.69
CA ASN A 61 -26.03 29.90 -0.33
C ASN A 61 -26.65 30.66 -1.54
N GLN A 62 -27.74 31.39 -1.35
CA GLN A 62 -28.39 32.15 -2.44
C GLN A 62 -27.48 33.24 -3.04
N SER A 63 -26.46 33.72 -2.31
CA SER A 63 -25.54 34.75 -2.77
C SER A 63 -24.37 34.17 -3.60
N GLY A 64 -24.20 32.84 -3.62
CA GLY A 64 -23.15 32.14 -4.38
C GLY A 64 -22.30 31.17 -3.56
N GLU A 65 -21.16 30.81 -4.11
CA GLU A 65 -20.21 29.90 -3.52
C GLU A 65 -19.03 30.67 -2.90
N SER A 66 -18.64 30.26 -1.70
CA SER A 66 -17.47 30.81 -0.98
C SER A 66 -16.51 29.68 -0.62
N PHE A 67 -15.22 30.02 -0.55
CA PHE A 67 -14.14 29.07 -0.27
C PHE A 67 -13.28 29.52 0.91
N SER A 68 -12.79 28.56 1.66
CA SER A 68 -11.72 28.80 2.65
C SER A 68 -10.36 29.02 1.96
N SER A 69 -9.37 29.42 2.76
CA SER A 69 -7.98 29.38 2.33
C SER A 69 -7.58 27.96 1.93
N ILE A 70 -6.65 27.85 0.96
CA ILE A 70 -6.09 26.58 0.53
C ILE A 70 -5.16 26.05 1.63
N LYS A 71 -5.35 24.79 1.97
CA LYS A 71 -4.46 24.01 2.82
C LYS A 71 -3.85 22.87 2.03
N LYS A 72 -2.74 22.30 2.51
CA LYS A 72 -2.11 21.13 1.92
C LYS A 72 -1.85 20.07 2.98
N PHE A 73 -1.82 18.83 2.55
CA PHE A 73 -1.30 17.69 3.29
C PHE A 73 -0.52 16.80 2.35
N LYS A 74 0.28 15.91 2.92
CA LYS A 74 0.98 14.86 2.18
C LYS A 74 0.46 13.54 2.70
N THR A 75 0.11 12.64 1.79
CA THR A 75 -0.23 11.26 2.15
C THR A 75 1.02 10.53 2.61
N GLU A 76 0.85 9.65 3.58
CA GLU A 76 1.94 8.83 4.08
C GLU A 76 2.44 7.87 2.99
N THR A 77 3.70 7.54 3.07
CA THR A 77 4.23 6.39 2.33
C THR A 77 3.75 5.15 3.09
N PRO A 78 3.13 4.17 2.44
CA PRO A 78 2.82 2.91 3.09
C PRO A 78 4.06 2.36 3.78
N PRO A 79 3.94 1.71 4.93
CA PRO A 79 5.06 0.99 5.50
C PRO A 79 5.66 0.09 4.43
N SER A 80 6.97 0.13 4.29
CA SER A 80 7.63 -0.81 3.38
C SER A 80 7.35 -2.22 3.88
N TRP A 81 6.84 -3.09 3.02
CA TRP A 81 6.56 -4.48 3.35
C TRP A 81 7.81 -5.23 3.89
N HIS A 82 9.00 -4.74 3.52
CA HIS A 82 10.25 -5.34 4.02
C HIS A 82 10.67 -4.82 5.41
N GLY A 83 9.85 -4.00 6.05
CA GLY A 83 10.09 -3.52 7.42
C GLY A 83 11.33 -2.66 7.56
N ASN A 84 11.99 -2.76 8.72
CA ASN A 84 13.32 -2.19 8.89
C ASN A 84 14.29 -2.90 7.98
N SER A 85 15.01 -2.15 7.18
CA SER A 85 15.93 -2.68 6.20
C SER A 85 17.12 -1.77 6.00
N VAL A 86 18.25 -2.36 5.59
CA VAL A 86 19.49 -1.66 5.32
C VAL A 86 19.83 -1.82 3.85
N GLU A 87 20.12 -0.71 3.18
CA GLU A 87 20.71 -0.75 1.85
C GLU A 87 22.15 -1.26 1.93
N MET A 88 22.46 -2.21 1.06
CA MET A 88 23.78 -2.84 0.94
C MET A 88 24.42 -2.43 -0.39
N GLU A 89 25.66 -2.88 -0.60
CA GLU A 89 26.36 -2.67 -1.87
C GLU A 89 25.58 -3.24 -3.06
N ALA A 90 25.80 -2.66 -4.25
CA ALA A 90 25.17 -3.03 -5.51
C ALA A 90 23.63 -3.04 -5.51
N GLY A 91 23.00 -2.22 -4.64
CA GLY A 91 21.55 -2.05 -4.60
C GLY A 91 20.80 -3.16 -3.87
N TRP A 92 21.47 -4.07 -3.21
CA TRP A 92 20.82 -5.07 -2.36
C TRP A 92 20.20 -4.43 -1.13
N ILE A 93 19.13 -5.04 -0.65
CA ILE A 93 18.43 -4.66 0.60
C ILE A 93 18.47 -5.85 1.55
N ALA A 94 18.91 -5.62 2.79
CA ALA A 94 18.80 -6.59 3.89
C ALA A 94 17.60 -6.22 4.77
N SER A 95 16.55 -7.03 4.72
CA SER A 95 15.37 -6.93 5.59
C SER A 95 15.61 -7.74 6.87
N GLU A 96 15.14 -7.22 8.02
CA GLU A 96 15.26 -7.92 9.30
C GLU A 96 14.50 -9.25 9.34
N TRP A 97 13.39 -9.34 8.61
CA TRP A 97 12.53 -10.51 8.65
C TRP A 97 12.58 -11.36 7.37
N PHE A 98 12.66 -10.72 6.19
CA PHE A 98 12.57 -11.41 4.90
C PHE A 98 13.93 -11.87 4.36
N GLY A 99 15.04 -11.35 4.91
CA GLY A 99 16.38 -11.62 4.41
C GLY A 99 16.85 -10.67 3.32
N SER A 100 17.85 -11.06 2.54
CA SER A 100 18.46 -10.17 1.54
C SER A 100 17.87 -10.38 0.15
N PHE A 101 17.60 -9.28 -0.54
CA PHE A 101 17.08 -9.29 -1.91
C PHE A 101 17.56 -8.08 -2.70
N LEU A 102 17.61 -8.21 -4.01
CA LEU A 102 17.86 -7.14 -4.96
C LEU A 102 16.54 -6.71 -5.58
N PRO A 103 16.05 -5.50 -5.29
CA PRO A 103 14.87 -4.95 -5.96
C PRO A 103 15.17 -4.64 -7.42
N LEU A 104 14.22 -4.90 -8.29
CA LEU A 104 14.28 -4.65 -9.73
C LEU A 104 13.09 -3.82 -10.17
N GLU A 105 13.02 -3.52 -11.46
CA GLU A 105 11.87 -2.80 -12.02
C GLU A 105 10.58 -3.65 -11.98
N ASN A 106 9.43 -2.96 -11.90
CA ASN A 106 8.11 -3.57 -11.97
C ASN A 106 7.85 -4.65 -10.91
N ASP A 107 8.24 -4.37 -9.65
CA ASP A 107 7.97 -5.22 -8.47
C ASP A 107 8.63 -6.61 -8.50
N TRP A 108 9.56 -6.84 -9.41
CA TRP A 108 10.42 -8.00 -9.39
C TRP A 108 11.54 -7.84 -8.37
N ILE A 109 11.89 -8.94 -7.74
CA ILE A 109 13.07 -9.04 -6.87
C ILE A 109 13.88 -10.28 -7.22
N TYR A 110 15.16 -10.25 -6.91
CA TYR A 110 15.97 -11.46 -6.79
C TYR A 110 16.29 -11.67 -5.31
N HIS A 111 15.61 -12.61 -4.67
CA HIS A 111 15.80 -12.94 -3.26
C HIS A 111 16.96 -13.95 -3.11
N GLN A 112 17.84 -13.71 -2.14
CA GLN A 112 19.03 -14.53 -1.94
C GLN A 112 18.69 -16.02 -1.78
N GLU A 113 17.61 -16.33 -1.06
CA GLU A 113 17.19 -17.70 -0.77
C GLU A 113 16.11 -18.23 -1.73
N LEU A 114 15.13 -17.41 -2.10
CA LEU A 114 14.00 -17.83 -2.95
C LEU A 114 14.30 -17.74 -4.44
N GLY A 115 15.30 -16.93 -4.85
CA GLY A 115 15.59 -16.67 -6.26
C GLY A 115 14.69 -15.58 -6.85
N TRP A 116 14.32 -15.72 -8.12
CA TRP A 116 13.45 -14.78 -8.82
C TRP A 116 12.02 -14.82 -8.29
N ALA A 117 11.52 -13.68 -7.90
CA ALA A 117 10.17 -13.53 -7.39
C ALA A 117 9.54 -12.21 -7.83
N TYR A 118 8.25 -12.23 -8.10
CA TYR A 118 7.43 -11.04 -8.28
C TYR A 118 6.67 -10.78 -6.99
N THR A 119 6.59 -9.53 -6.56
CA THR A 119 6.09 -9.20 -5.22
C THR A 119 5.00 -8.16 -5.26
N ILE A 120 3.93 -8.36 -4.46
CA ILE A 120 2.85 -7.39 -4.27
C ILE A 120 2.61 -7.21 -2.77
N PRO A 121 2.78 -6.00 -2.21
CA PRO A 121 2.35 -5.73 -0.83
C PRO A 121 0.87 -6.03 -0.63
N ASP A 122 0.49 -6.60 0.53
CA ASP A 122 -0.92 -6.90 0.85
C ASP A 122 -1.70 -5.69 1.40
N GLY A 123 -1.05 -4.53 1.45
CA GLY A 123 -1.61 -3.29 1.99
C GLY A 123 -1.41 -3.10 3.50
N ASN A 124 -0.83 -4.09 4.17
CA ASN A 124 -0.43 -4.04 5.57
C ASN A 124 1.10 -4.25 5.67
N ASP A 125 1.53 -5.21 6.48
CA ASP A 125 2.92 -5.58 6.68
C ASP A 125 3.32 -6.87 5.94
N GLY A 126 2.40 -7.50 5.23
CA GLY A 126 2.60 -8.72 4.47
C GLY A 126 2.89 -8.50 3.00
N ILE A 127 3.23 -9.60 2.35
CA ILE A 127 3.59 -9.63 0.93
C ILE A 127 3.06 -10.89 0.26
N TRP A 128 2.49 -10.71 -0.93
CA TRP A 128 2.29 -11.75 -1.90
C TRP A 128 3.55 -11.93 -2.75
N ILE A 129 3.98 -13.16 -2.92
CA ILE A 129 5.18 -13.55 -3.66
C ILE A 129 4.74 -14.53 -4.74
N TRP A 130 5.06 -14.25 -5.98
CA TRP A 130 4.89 -15.20 -7.07
C TRP A 130 6.24 -15.73 -7.54
N THR A 131 6.35 -17.03 -7.67
CA THR A 131 7.48 -17.71 -8.31
C THR A 131 6.97 -18.67 -9.39
N GLN A 132 7.78 -18.94 -10.38
CA GLN A 132 7.39 -19.82 -11.49
C GLN A 132 7.02 -21.24 -10.99
N GLU A 133 7.69 -21.71 -9.94
CA GLU A 133 7.54 -23.07 -9.44
C GLU A 133 6.35 -23.23 -8.49
N TYR A 134 6.08 -22.20 -7.68
CA TYR A 134 5.12 -22.32 -6.57
C TYR A 134 3.89 -21.43 -6.72
N ASN A 135 3.81 -20.62 -7.79
CA ASN A 135 2.75 -19.63 -8.01
C ASN A 135 2.63 -18.63 -6.85
N TRP A 136 1.45 -18.17 -6.52
CA TRP A 136 1.23 -17.18 -5.47
C TRP A 136 1.35 -17.78 -4.07
N GLN A 137 2.17 -17.13 -3.26
CA GLN A 137 2.38 -17.44 -1.86
C GLN A 137 2.31 -16.15 -1.05
N TRP A 138 1.78 -16.22 0.15
CA TRP A 138 1.69 -15.06 1.05
C TRP A 138 2.48 -15.32 2.34
N THR A 139 3.12 -14.26 2.85
CA THR A 139 3.78 -14.26 4.15
C THR A 139 3.84 -12.85 4.74
N ARG A 140 4.26 -12.73 5.99
CA ARG A 140 4.49 -11.47 6.71
C ARG A 140 5.49 -11.68 7.86
N PRO A 141 5.95 -10.59 8.54
CA PRO A 141 7.04 -10.67 9.53
C PRO A 141 6.84 -11.70 10.64
N ASP A 142 5.64 -11.81 11.21
CA ASP A 142 5.33 -12.74 12.30
C ASP A 142 4.96 -14.16 11.84
N VAL A 143 4.92 -14.37 10.54
CA VAL A 143 4.59 -15.68 9.90
C VAL A 143 5.82 -16.30 9.25
N TRP A 144 6.69 -15.50 8.66
CA TRP A 144 7.95 -15.98 8.05
C TRP A 144 8.75 -16.86 9.03
N PRO A 145 9.27 -18.02 8.62
CA PRO A 145 9.44 -18.51 7.24
C PRO A 145 8.32 -19.41 6.70
N PHE A 146 7.12 -19.31 7.26
CA PHE A 146 5.95 -19.97 6.67
C PHE A 146 5.39 -19.14 5.52
N LEU A 147 4.98 -19.82 4.44
CA LEU A 147 4.31 -19.22 3.28
C LEU A 147 2.98 -19.91 3.03
N TYR A 148 1.91 -19.14 2.98
CA TYR A 148 0.60 -19.65 2.57
C TYR A 148 0.57 -19.76 1.05
N ARG A 149 0.31 -20.94 0.51
CA ARG A 149 0.22 -21.21 -0.91
C ARG A 149 -1.22 -21.12 -1.37
N ASP A 150 -1.54 -20.11 -2.16
CA ASP A 150 -2.92 -19.83 -2.59
C ASP A 150 -3.53 -20.99 -3.41
N GLN A 151 -2.80 -21.52 -4.37
CA GLN A 151 -3.28 -22.58 -5.28
C GLN A 151 -3.76 -23.84 -4.57
N THR A 152 -3.16 -24.20 -3.46
CA THR A 152 -3.42 -25.46 -2.74
C THR A 152 -4.05 -25.22 -1.37
N ALA A 153 -4.23 -23.95 -0.98
CA ALA A 153 -4.75 -23.51 0.31
C ALA A 153 -4.03 -24.18 1.49
N ASN A 154 -2.71 -24.34 1.40
CA ASN A 154 -1.89 -24.97 2.41
C ASN A 154 -0.66 -24.13 2.75
N TRP A 155 0.10 -24.58 3.76
CA TRP A 155 1.30 -23.92 4.24
C TRP A 155 2.56 -24.66 3.80
N LEU A 156 3.54 -23.86 3.36
CA LEU A 156 4.91 -24.29 3.13
C LEU A 156 5.80 -23.70 4.24
N TYR A 157 6.79 -24.43 4.66
CA TYR A 157 7.85 -23.94 5.55
C TYR A 157 9.16 -23.85 4.79
N PHE A 158 9.69 -22.65 4.60
CA PHE A 158 10.98 -22.46 3.96
C PHE A 158 12.10 -22.96 4.90
N ILE A 159 12.93 -23.85 4.42
CA ILE A 159 14.02 -24.45 5.19
C ILE A 159 15.35 -23.78 4.87
N LYS A 160 15.75 -23.81 3.61
CA LYS A 160 17.01 -23.24 3.12
C LYS A 160 17.12 -23.35 1.61
N ARG A 161 18.17 -22.77 1.04
CA ARG A 161 18.55 -22.96 -0.37
C ARG A 161 19.71 -23.93 -0.49
N ILE A 162 19.61 -24.90 -1.40
CA ILE A 162 20.68 -25.86 -1.72
C ILE A 162 20.88 -25.90 -3.23
N ASN A 163 22.11 -25.74 -3.70
CA ASN A 163 22.45 -25.77 -5.13
C ASN A 163 21.57 -24.83 -5.99
N GLY A 164 21.30 -23.63 -5.45
CA GLY A 164 20.50 -22.63 -6.15
C GLY A 164 18.98 -22.85 -6.07
N GLN A 165 18.49 -23.87 -5.37
CA GLN A 165 17.08 -24.20 -5.27
C GLN A 165 16.55 -24.03 -3.85
N PRO A 166 15.42 -23.32 -3.63
CA PRO A 166 14.75 -23.27 -2.34
C PRO A 166 14.15 -24.62 -1.99
N ILE A 167 14.26 -25.02 -0.74
CA ILE A 167 13.68 -26.24 -0.20
C ILE A 167 12.62 -25.85 0.81
N PHE A 168 11.43 -26.40 0.64
CA PHE A 168 10.31 -26.23 1.54
C PHE A 168 9.88 -27.56 2.14
N TYR A 169 9.21 -27.52 3.28
CA TYR A 169 8.39 -28.60 3.80
C TYR A 169 6.93 -28.29 3.51
N ASP A 170 6.24 -29.18 2.83
CA ASP A 170 4.82 -29.04 2.51
C ASP A 170 3.98 -29.77 3.55
N TYR A 171 3.14 -29.01 4.28
CA TYR A 171 2.32 -29.56 5.35
C TYR A 171 1.09 -30.35 4.86
N SER A 172 0.72 -30.21 3.59
CA SER A 172 -0.36 -31.04 3.01
C SER A 172 0.12 -32.42 2.58
N GLU A 173 1.31 -32.47 2.00
CA GLU A 173 1.90 -33.72 1.50
C GLU A 173 2.75 -34.42 2.59
N LEU A 174 3.08 -33.69 3.66
CA LEU A 174 3.98 -34.13 4.74
C LEU A 174 5.37 -34.56 4.24
N ASP A 175 5.87 -33.85 3.23
CA ASP A 175 7.12 -34.14 2.56
C ASP A 175 7.86 -32.88 2.13
N TYR A 176 9.11 -33.05 1.68
CA TYR A 176 9.93 -31.97 1.16
C TYR A 176 9.59 -31.64 -0.27
N LEU A 177 9.39 -30.35 -0.51
CA LEU A 177 9.18 -29.81 -1.84
C LEU A 177 10.47 -29.16 -2.31
N ILE A 178 11.04 -29.71 -3.37
CA ILE A 178 12.27 -29.22 -4.00
C ILE A 178 11.92 -28.85 -5.43
N SER A 179 12.20 -27.61 -5.83
CA SER A 179 12.01 -27.17 -7.21
C SER A 179 12.83 -28.05 -8.16
N PRO A 180 12.28 -28.50 -9.28
CA PRO A 180 13.08 -29.19 -10.29
C PRO A 180 14.20 -28.25 -10.78
N ALA A 181 15.38 -28.79 -10.97
CA ALA A 181 16.49 -28.01 -11.50
C ALA A 181 16.08 -27.42 -12.86
N ILE A 182 16.17 -26.10 -13.01
CA ILE A 182 16.12 -25.49 -14.33
C ILE A 182 17.38 -25.99 -15.04
N VAL A 183 17.23 -26.98 -15.90
CA VAL A 183 18.30 -27.41 -16.80
C VAL A 183 18.43 -26.31 -17.85
N PRO A 184 19.59 -25.64 -17.96
CA PRO A 184 19.81 -24.55 -18.92
C PRO A 184 19.73 -25.05 -20.37
#